data_624ddde33bf6484b7efd96239bc5997c
#
_entry.id   624ddde33bf6484b7efd96239bc5997c
#
_cell.length_a   1.000
_cell.length_b   1.000
_cell.length_c   1.000
_cell.angle_alpha   90.00
_cell.angle_beta   90.00
_cell.angle_gamma   90.00
#
_symmetry.space_group_name_H-M   'P 1'
#
loop_
_entity.id
_entity.type
_entity.pdbx_description
1 polymer ?
#
loop_
_entity_poly.entity_id
_entity_poly.type
_entity_poly.pdbx_seq_one_letter_code
_entity_poly.pdbx_strand_id
1 'polypeptide(L)'
;TATVHTVWQNTPSGQPSNAAKHHLFLMGYPRSGTTLVENILASIPGVSALEERPTLATTDREYIAGSQSEIIAGIQSFSQLDSNSLDQNRKAYWDNVVVSGVPANAPCFVDMDPLKGTRLPFIARLFPEARILIMRRDPRDVVWSCFRTNFAMSSGTLEYTTLERAARHYDALMRLTELATERLPIN
;
A
#
# COMPACT_ATOMS: atom_id res chain seq x y z
N THR A 1 -16.30 8.82 -21.87
CA THR A 1 -14.85 9.06 -22.00
C THR A 1 -14.15 7.79 -21.57
N ALA A 2 -13.42 7.13 -22.50
CA ALA A 2 -12.65 5.96 -22.18
C ALA A 2 -11.57 6.34 -21.14
N THR A 3 -11.49 5.61 -20.05
CA THR A 3 -10.44 5.78 -19.06
C THR A 3 -9.13 5.33 -19.66
N VAL A 4 -8.16 6.25 -19.80
CA VAL A 4 -6.84 5.91 -20.30
C VAL A 4 -6.03 5.36 -19.12
N HIS A 5 -5.83 4.05 -19.08
CA HIS A 5 -4.96 3.42 -18.09
C HIS A 5 -3.48 3.70 -18.42
N THR A 6 -2.69 3.86 -17.37
CA THR A 6 -1.23 3.97 -17.50
C THR A 6 -0.67 2.68 -18.09
N VAL A 7 0.07 2.79 -19.18
CA VAL A 7 0.80 1.66 -19.80
C VAL A 7 2.26 1.79 -19.41
N TRP A 8 2.79 0.80 -18.70
CA TRP A 8 4.20 0.75 -18.34
C TRP A 8 5.04 0.21 -19.52
N GLN A 9 6.15 0.85 -19.83
CA GLN A 9 7.08 0.37 -20.86
C GLN A 9 7.79 -0.91 -20.44
N ASN A 10 8.11 -1.03 -19.15
CA ASN A 10 8.76 -2.19 -18.56
C ASN A 10 7.91 -2.76 -17.44
N THR A 11 7.88 -4.08 -17.33
CA THR A 11 7.23 -4.84 -16.27
C THR A 11 8.26 -5.73 -15.59
N PRO A 12 8.01 -6.19 -14.34
CA PRO A 12 8.85 -7.20 -13.70
C PRO A 12 8.92 -8.48 -14.55
N SER A 13 10.08 -9.16 -14.51
CA SER A 13 10.31 -10.38 -15.31
C SER A 13 9.60 -11.61 -14.74
N GLY A 14 9.32 -11.62 -13.43
CA GLY A 14 8.66 -12.75 -12.77
C GLY A 14 8.54 -12.55 -11.26
N GLN A 15 8.00 -13.57 -10.59
CA GLN A 15 7.91 -13.57 -9.13
C GLN A 15 9.22 -14.10 -8.50
N PRO A 16 9.74 -13.46 -7.44
CA PRO A 16 10.83 -14.01 -6.65
C PRO A 16 10.48 -15.38 -6.06
N SER A 17 11.49 -16.22 -5.87
CA SER A 17 11.32 -17.58 -5.37
C SER A 17 10.74 -17.69 -3.95
N ASN A 18 10.80 -16.61 -3.17
CA ASN A 18 10.24 -16.50 -1.82
C ASN A 18 8.84 -15.83 -1.79
N ALA A 19 8.30 -15.44 -2.94
CA ALA A 19 6.99 -14.81 -3.03
C ALA A 19 5.85 -15.76 -2.66
N ALA A 20 4.77 -15.23 -2.06
CA ALA A 20 3.53 -15.97 -1.88
C ALA A 20 2.86 -16.27 -3.22
N LYS A 21 2.10 -17.39 -3.29
CA LYS A 21 1.37 -17.75 -4.52
C LYS A 21 0.26 -16.78 -4.86
N HIS A 22 -0.45 -16.32 -3.83
CA HIS A 22 -1.49 -15.29 -3.96
C HIS A 22 -1.13 -14.12 -3.05
N HIS A 23 -1.21 -12.92 -3.59
CA HIS A 23 -0.85 -11.69 -2.89
C HIS A 23 -2.04 -10.72 -2.89
N LEU A 24 -2.43 -10.27 -1.70
CA LEU A 24 -3.48 -9.29 -1.47
C LEU A 24 -2.92 -8.11 -0.69
N PHE A 25 -3.10 -6.91 -1.20
CA PHE A 25 -2.95 -5.69 -0.43
C PHE A 25 -4.31 -5.27 0.12
N LEU A 26 -4.40 -5.13 1.45
CA LEU A 26 -5.57 -4.64 2.15
C LEU A 26 -5.28 -3.25 2.68
N MET A 27 -6.01 -2.27 2.19
CA MET A 27 -5.80 -0.86 2.52
C MET A 27 -7.12 -0.11 2.69
N GLY A 28 -7.05 1.18 2.96
CA GLY A 28 -8.22 2.05 3.16
C GLY A 28 -7.81 3.34 3.84
N TYR A 29 -8.41 3.60 4.99
CA TYR A 29 -8.01 4.66 5.91
C TYR A 29 -8.03 4.11 7.34
N PRO A 30 -7.21 4.60 8.26
CA PRO A 30 -7.28 4.19 9.66
C PRO A 30 -8.71 4.26 10.20
N ARG A 31 -9.15 3.27 10.96
CA ARG A 31 -10.51 3.13 11.51
C ARG A 31 -11.60 2.77 10.49
N SER A 32 -11.26 2.41 9.26
CA SER A 32 -12.23 1.93 8.27
C SER A 32 -12.62 0.45 8.42
N GLY A 33 -11.96 -0.30 9.31
CA GLY A 33 -12.22 -1.72 9.56
C GLY A 33 -11.20 -2.67 8.91
N THR A 34 -10.06 -2.18 8.47
CA THR A 34 -8.99 -2.99 7.86
C THR A 34 -8.51 -4.11 8.77
N THR A 35 -8.25 -3.83 10.05
CA THR A 35 -7.85 -4.84 11.04
C THR A 35 -8.91 -5.94 11.21
N LEU A 36 -10.21 -5.60 11.19
CA LEU A 36 -11.28 -6.62 11.28
C LEU A 36 -11.23 -7.56 10.08
N VAL A 37 -11.13 -7.01 8.87
CA VAL A 37 -11.06 -7.82 7.64
C VAL A 37 -9.78 -8.64 7.58
N GLU A 38 -8.65 -8.06 7.99
CA GLU A 38 -7.36 -8.77 8.10
C GLU A 38 -7.49 -9.99 9.01
N ASN A 39 -8.05 -9.82 10.23
CA ASN A 39 -8.24 -10.93 11.17
C ASN A 39 -9.17 -12.03 10.62
N ILE A 40 -10.23 -11.66 9.88
CA ILE A 40 -11.10 -12.63 9.21
C ILE A 40 -10.32 -13.40 8.14
N LEU A 41 -9.53 -12.72 7.31
CA LEU A 41 -8.72 -13.36 6.28
C LEU A 41 -7.63 -14.26 6.90
N ALA A 42 -6.96 -13.81 7.94
CA ALA A 42 -5.93 -14.55 8.65
C ALA A 42 -6.46 -15.81 9.37
N SER A 43 -7.77 -15.87 9.65
CA SER A 43 -8.40 -17.08 10.21
C SER A 43 -8.56 -18.21 9.19
N ILE A 44 -8.40 -17.93 7.89
CA ILE A 44 -8.53 -18.91 6.82
C ILE A 44 -7.24 -19.75 6.74
N PRO A 45 -7.32 -21.09 6.74
CA PRO A 45 -6.13 -21.93 6.62
C PRO A 45 -5.31 -21.61 5.37
N GLY A 46 -4.00 -21.42 5.53
CA GLY A 46 -3.08 -21.09 4.44
C GLY A 46 -2.96 -19.61 4.13
N VAL A 47 -3.67 -18.74 4.83
CA VAL A 47 -3.50 -17.29 4.74
C VAL A 47 -2.55 -16.81 5.82
N SER A 48 -1.50 -16.10 5.43
CA SER A 48 -0.60 -15.35 6.31
C SER A 48 -0.88 -13.86 6.16
N ALA A 49 -0.91 -13.10 7.24
CA ALA A 49 -1.16 -11.68 7.21
C ALA A 49 -0.09 -10.91 8.01
N LEU A 50 0.17 -9.69 7.59
CA LEU A 50 0.98 -8.71 8.34
C LEU A 50 0.18 -7.43 8.51
N GLU A 51 0.06 -7.00 9.76
CA GLU A 51 -0.56 -5.74 10.14
C GLU A 51 0.49 -4.64 10.23
N GLU A 52 0.34 -3.60 9.41
CA GLU A 52 1.10 -2.35 9.44
C GLU A 52 2.64 -2.54 9.48
N ARG A 53 3.16 -3.48 8.69
CA ARG A 53 4.61 -3.69 8.59
C ARG A 53 5.20 -2.91 7.42
N PRO A 54 6.44 -2.40 7.56
CA PRO A 54 7.09 -1.58 6.54
C PRO A 54 7.65 -2.45 5.39
N THR A 55 6.81 -3.25 4.75
CA THR A 55 7.17 -4.17 3.68
C THR A 55 7.81 -3.47 2.48
N LEU A 56 7.37 -2.25 2.16
CA LEU A 56 7.92 -1.39 1.10
C LEU A 56 9.08 -0.49 1.56
N ALA A 57 9.68 -0.73 2.75
CA ALA A 57 10.68 0.17 3.33
C ALA A 57 11.86 0.52 2.41
N THR A 58 12.29 -0.42 1.56
CA THR A 58 13.39 -0.19 0.60
C THR A 58 12.95 0.79 -0.48
N THR A 59 11.81 0.54 -1.11
CA THR A 59 11.20 1.41 -2.13
C THR A 59 10.88 2.81 -1.55
N ASP A 60 10.32 2.86 -0.34
CA ASP A 60 9.99 4.12 0.32
C ASP A 60 11.24 4.98 0.55
N ARG A 61 12.31 4.38 1.06
CA ARG A 61 13.57 5.08 1.31
C ARG A 61 14.22 5.59 0.03
N GLU A 62 14.12 4.84 -1.04
CA GLU A 62 14.77 5.17 -2.30
C GLU A 62 14.02 6.23 -3.11
N TYR A 63 12.67 6.17 -3.11
CA TYR A 63 11.86 6.97 -4.05
C TYR A 63 10.95 8.02 -3.42
N ILE A 64 10.67 7.94 -2.12
CA ILE A 64 9.73 8.88 -1.47
C ILE A 64 10.21 9.43 -0.13
N ALA A 65 11.51 9.31 0.16
CA ALA A 65 12.12 9.98 1.30
C ALA A 65 12.57 11.40 0.93
N GLY A 66 12.50 12.31 1.90
CA GLY A 66 13.02 13.66 1.76
C GLY A 66 11.95 14.75 1.55
N SER A 67 12.35 15.83 0.90
CA SER A 67 11.49 16.98 0.58
C SER A 67 10.47 16.66 -0.52
N GLN A 68 9.49 17.51 -0.69
CA GLN A 68 8.48 17.36 -1.75
C GLN A 68 9.10 17.25 -3.15
N SER A 69 10.14 18.04 -3.45
CA SER A 69 10.83 17.98 -4.74
C SER A 69 11.57 16.66 -4.95
N GLU A 70 12.19 16.12 -3.90
CA GLU A 70 12.87 14.82 -3.94
C GLU A 70 11.86 13.68 -4.13
N ILE A 71 10.71 13.73 -3.48
CA ILE A 71 9.63 12.76 -3.67
C ILE A 71 9.12 12.79 -5.12
N ILE A 72 8.89 13.96 -5.69
CA ILE A 72 8.47 14.09 -7.10
C ILE A 72 9.52 13.50 -8.05
N ALA A 73 10.79 13.84 -7.85
CA ALA A 73 11.89 13.29 -8.64
C ALA A 73 12.01 11.77 -8.48
N GLY A 74 11.85 11.26 -7.26
CA GLY A 74 11.86 9.83 -6.97
C GLY A 74 10.74 9.06 -7.68
N ILE A 75 9.49 9.59 -7.65
CA ILE A 75 8.36 9.01 -8.38
C ILE A 75 8.62 9.00 -9.89
N GLN A 76 9.18 10.08 -10.44
CA GLN A 76 9.57 10.15 -11.84
C GLN A 76 10.65 9.13 -12.20
N SER A 77 11.68 9.01 -11.38
CA SER A 77 12.75 8.01 -11.53
C SER A 77 12.19 6.59 -11.48
N PHE A 78 11.34 6.28 -10.49
CA PHE A 78 10.66 4.99 -10.39
C PHE A 78 9.86 4.66 -11.66
N SER A 79 9.22 5.66 -12.27
CA SER A 79 8.45 5.47 -13.51
C SER A 79 9.29 5.06 -14.71
N GLN A 80 10.62 5.20 -14.66
CA GLN A 80 11.56 4.89 -15.72
C GLN A 80 12.37 3.61 -15.48
N LEU A 81 12.14 2.91 -14.35
CA LEU A 81 12.90 1.72 -14.00
C LEU A 81 12.80 0.63 -15.10
N ASP A 82 13.90 -0.06 -15.31
CA ASP A 82 13.96 -1.26 -16.14
C ASP A 82 13.45 -2.50 -15.38
N SER A 83 13.26 -3.61 -16.09
CA SER A 83 12.75 -4.85 -15.51
C SER A 83 13.65 -5.40 -14.40
N ASN A 84 14.98 -5.28 -14.53
CA ASN A 84 15.92 -5.76 -13.52
C ASN A 84 15.80 -4.97 -12.20
N SER A 85 15.70 -3.65 -12.29
CA SER A 85 15.51 -2.79 -11.10
C SER A 85 14.14 -3.03 -10.45
N LEU A 86 13.09 -3.29 -11.23
CA LEU A 86 11.80 -3.70 -10.70
C LEU A 86 11.88 -5.04 -9.96
N ASP A 87 12.58 -6.02 -10.52
CA ASP A 87 12.77 -7.34 -9.90
C ASP A 87 13.57 -7.24 -8.59
N GLN A 88 14.57 -6.35 -8.52
CA GLN A 88 15.31 -6.08 -7.29
C GLN A 88 14.41 -5.48 -6.20
N ASN A 89 13.56 -4.51 -6.55
CA ASN A 89 12.58 -3.94 -5.63
C ASN A 89 11.55 -4.98 -5.13
N ARG A 90 11.07 -5.86 -6.03
CA ARG A 90 10.18 -6.97 -5.67
C ARG A 90 10.86 -7.94 -4.70
N LYS A 91 12.11 -8.28 -4.99
CA LYS A 91 12.90 -9.15 -4.10
C LYS A 91 13.05 -8.53 -2.73
N ALA A 92 13.44 -7.27 -2.64
CA ALA A 92 13.59 -6.56 -1.37
C ALA A 92 12.27 -6.53 -0.56
N TYR A 93 11.14 -6.34 -1.23
CA TYR A 93 9.82 -6.42 -0.59
C TYR A 93 9.57 -7.81 0.01
N TRP A 94 9.77 -8.89 -0.75
CA TRP A 94 9.53 -10.25 -0.27
C TRP A 94 10.53 -10.67 0.80
N ASP A 95 11.77 -10.18 0.75
CA ASP A 95 12.74 -10.38 1.83
C ASP A 95 12.25 -9.72 3.13
N ASN A 96 11.71 -8.49 3.06
CA ASN A 96 11.10 -7.80 4.21
C ASN A 96 9.88 -8.56 4.77
N VAL A 97 9.05 -9.14 3.90
CA VAL A 97 7.89 -9.95 4.29
C VAL A 97 8.34 -11.19 5.07
N VAL A 98 9.35 -11.92 4.56
CA VAL A 98 9.90 -13.10 5.23
C VAL A 98 10.55 -12.74 6.57
N VAL A 99 11.34 -11.67 6.62
CA VAL A 99 11.95 -11.16 7.87
C VAL A 99 10.88 -10.76 8.89
N SER A 100 9.70 -10.32 8.43
CA SER A 100 8.57 -9.98 9.29
C SER A 100 7.78 -11.19 9.80
N GLY A 101 8.18 -12.41 9.44
CA GLY A 101 7.65 -13.67 9.98
C GLY A 101 6.69 -14.45 9.06
N VAL A 102 6.46 -14.00 7.82
CA VAL A 102 5.68 -14.76 6.84
C VAL A 102 6.57 -15.84 6.20
N PRO A 103 6.13 -17.10 6.14
CA PRO A 103 6.88 -18.15 5.47
C PRO A 103 7.10 -17.83 3.99
N ALA A 104 8.30 -18.11 3.48
CA ALA A 104 8.55 -18.10 2.05
C ALA A 104 7.58 -19.06 1.35
N ASN A 105 7.11 -18.67 0.17
CA ASN A 105 6.14 -19.45 -0.63
C ASN A 105 4.79 -19.71 0.08
N ALA A 106 4.35 -18.83 0.99
CA ALA A 106 3.03 -18.94 1.61
C ALA A 106 1.95 -19.11 0.54
N PRO A 107 0.91 -19.94 0.77
CA PRO A 107 -0.18 -20.09 -0.20
C PRO A 107 -0.91 -18.79 -0.50
N CYS A 108 -1.14 -17.96 0.51
CA CYS A 108 -1.72 -16.63 0.38
C CYS A 108 -1.10 -15.68 1.40
N PHE A 109 -0.81 -14.45 0.97
CA PHE A 109 -0.30 -13.41 1.84
C PHE A 109 -1.16 -12.15 1.74
N VAL A 110 -1.53 -11.60 2.88
CA VAL A 110 -2.26 -10.35 3.03
C VAL A 110 -1.34 -9.31 3.66
N ASP A 111 -1.03 -8.28 2.91
CA ASP A 111 -0.27 -7.12 3.38
C ASP A 111 -1.25 -6.00 3.75
N MET A 112 -1.56 -5.87 5.04
CA MET A 112 -2.52 -4.89 5.53
C MET A 112 -1.82 -3.67 6.11
N ASP A 113 -2.17 -2.51 5.53
CA ASP A 113 -1.81 -1.21 6.06
C ASP A 113 -2.82 -0.17 5.54
N PRO A 114 -3.57 0.51 6.43
CA PRO A 114 -4.61 1.45 6.01
C PRO A 114 -4.09 2.56 5.09
N LEU A 115 -2.86 3.05 5.31
CA LEU A 115 -2.28 4.15 4.54
C LEU A 115 -1.55 3.71 3.27
N LYS A 116 -1.51 2.42 2.98
CA LYS A 116 -0.81 1.87 1.80
C LYS A 116 -1.41 2.33 0.45
N GLY A 117 -2.60 2.90 0.46
CA GLY A 117 -3.20 3.58 -0.71
C GLY A 117 -2.31 4.69 -1.29
N THR A 118 -1.47 5.32 -0.47
CA THR A 118 -0.47 6.30 -0.93
C THR A 118 0.67 5.68 -1.75
N ARG A 119 0.79 4.35 -1.72
CA ARG A 119 1.83 3.55 -2.43
C ARG A 119 1.28 2.85 -3.67
N LEU A 120 0.01 3.07 -4.03
CA LEU A 120 -0.62 2.41 -5.18
C LEU A 120 0.19 2.50 -6.48
N PRO A 121 0.84 3.62 -6.85
CA PRO A 121 1.68 3.67 -8.03
C PRO A 121 2.84 2.68 -8.02
N PHE A 122 3.49 2.50 -6.86
CA PHE A 122 4.56 1.53 -6.68
C PHE A 122 4.03 0.11 -6.70
N ILE A 123 2.94 -0.15 -5.97
CA ILE A 123 2.28 -1.45 -5.87
C ILE A 123 1.81 -1.94 -7.24
N ALA A 124 1.11 -1.10 -8.00
CA ALA A 124 0.59 -1.44 -9.32
C ALA A 124 1.69 -1.83 -10.31
N ARG A 125 2.86 -1.19 -10.20
CA ARG A 125 3.97 -1.49 -11.09
C ARG A 125 4.81 -2.68 -10.63
N LEU A 126 5.05 -2.79 -9.32
CA LEU A 126 5.84 -3.89 -8.76
C LEU A 126 5.06 -5.20 -8.73
N PHE A 127 3.75 -5.16 -8.53
CA PHE A 127 2.93 -6.35 -8.30
C PHE A 127 1.66 -6.34 -9.18
N PRO A 128 1.81 -6.37 -10.51
CA PRO A 128 0.66 -6.33 -11.42
C PRO A 128 -0.28 -7.52 -11.25
N GLU A 129 0.19 -8.61 -10.65
CA GLU A 129 -0.59 -9.82 -10.34
C GLU A 129 -1.32 -9.75 -8.99
N ALA A 130 -0.96 -8.81 -8.11
CA ALA A 130 -1.57 -8.70 -6.78
C ALA A 130 -3.01 -8.19 -6.88
N ARG A 131 -3.83 -8.63 -5.93
CA ARG A 131 -5.18 -8.09 -5.74
C ARG A 131 -5.16 -6.96 -4.73
N ILE A 132 -6.03 -5.97 -4.92
CA ILE A 132 -6.12 -4.81 -4.04
C ILE A 132 -7.54 -4.73 -3.47
N LEU A 133 -7.64 -4.76 -2.15
CA LEU A 133 -8.88 -4.57 -1.43
C LEU A 133 -8.84 -3.24 -0.68
N ILE A 134 -9.74 -2.33 -1.04
CA ILE A 134 -9.83 -0.99 -0.44
C ILE A 134 -11.06 -0.93 0.46
N MET A 135 -10.81 -0.82 1.76
CA MET A 135 -11.88 -0.66 2.75
C MET A 135 -12.42 0.77 2.77
N ARG A 136 -13.73 0.88 2.66
CA ARG A 136 -14.45 2.16 2.79
C ARG A 136 -15.48 2.08 3.90
N ARG A 137 -15.61 3.16 4.64
CA ARG A 137 -16.59 3.36 5.69
C ARG A 137 -17.09 4.80 5.62
N ASP A 138 -18.22 5.10 6.28
CA ASP A 138 -18.74 6.49 6.36
C ASP A 138 -17.61 7.43 6.83
N PRO A 139 -17.27 8.47 6.05
CA PRO A 139 -16.17 9.38 6.35
C PRO A 139 -16.32 10.08 7.70
N ARG A 140 -17.56 10.36 8.13
CA ARG A 140 -17.85 11.00 9.42
C ARG A 140 -17.45 10.10 10.57
N ASP A 141 -17.76 8.80 10.48
CA ASP A 141 -17.38 7.81 11.48
C ASP A 141 -15.86 7.63 11.55
N VAL A 142 -15.22 7.58 10.39
CA VAL A 142 -13.76 7.40 10.29
C VAL A 142 -13.02 8.59 10.86
N VAL A 143 -13.35 9.81 10.41
CA VAL A 143 -12.72 11.05 10.86
C VAL A 143 -12.93 11.25 12.37
N TRP A 144 -14.15 11.06 12.85
CA TRP A 144 -14.46 11.13 14.27
C TRP A 144 -13.69 10.09 15.09
N SER A 145 -13.61 8.85 14.60
CA SER A 145 -12.86 7.79 15.27
C SER A 145 -11.36 8.09 15.31
N CYS A 146 -10.78 8.62 14.22
CA CYS A 146 -9.37 9.03 14.21
C CYS A 146 -9.09 10.16 15.22
N PHE A 147 -9.94 11.18 15.25
CA PHE A 147 -9.81 12.29 16.20
C PHE A 147 -9.87 11.84 17.66
N ARG A 148 -10.75 10.88 17.98
CA ARG A 148 -10.92 10.37 19.34
C ARG A 148 -9.88 9.35 19.78
N THR A 149 -9.17 8.74 18.86
CA THR A 149 -8.21 7.67 19.17
C THR A 149 -6.87 8.28 19.55
N ASN A 150 -6.31 7.80 20.65
CA ASN A 150 -4.96 8.18 21.06
C ASN A 150 -3.94 7.34 20.28
N PHE A 151 -3.47 7.86 19.18
CA PHE A 151 -2.41 7.24 18.38
C PHE A 151 -1.03 7.56 18.93
N ALA A 152 -0.07 6.67 18.73
CA ALA A 152 1.34 6.99 18.93
C ALA A 152 1.73 8.16 18.00
N MET A 153 2.54 9.07 18.50
CA MET A 153 2.93 10.28 17.76
C MET A 153 3.76 9.92 16.52
N SER A 154 3.29 10.36 15.37
CA SER A 154 3.98 10.28 14.08
C SER A 154 3.58 11.48 13.22
N SER A 155 4.29 11.72 12.11
CA SER A 155 3.91 12.78 11.17
C SER A 155 2.48 12.62 10.64
N GLY A 156 2.04 11.39 10.38
CA GLY A 156 0.68 11.12 9.92
C GLY A 156 -0.38 11.32 11.00
N THR A 157 -0.08 10.95 12.25
CA THR A 157 -1.04 11.06 13.35
C THR A 157 -1.20 12.50 13.88
N LEU A 158 -0.28 13.40 13.55
CA LEU A 158 -0.46 14.84 13.77
C LEU A 158 -1.67 15.41 13.03
N GLU A 159 -2.08 14.78 11.93
CA GLU A 159 -3.27 15.18 11.18
C GLU A 159 -4.58 14.87 11.93
N TYR A 160 -4.56 14.02 12.97
CA TYR A 160 -5.74 13.66 13.77
C TYR A 160 -5.96 14.55 14.99
N THR A 161 -5.13 15.58 15.17
CA THR A 161 -5.20 16.47 16.35
C THR A 161 -6.40 17.43 16.34
N THR A 162 -7.02 17.67 15.18
CA THR A 162 -8.29 18.40 15.05
C THR A 162 -9.19 17.71 14.03
N LEU A 163 -10.50 17.87 14.17
CA LEU A 163 -11.48 17.32 13.21
C LEU A 163 -11.27 17.85 11.80
N GLU A 164 -10.96 19.13 11.67
CA GLU A 164 -10.74 19.76 10.38
C GLU A 164 -9.51 19.21 9.66
N ARG A 165 -8.39 19.02 10.38
CA ARG A 165 -7.18 18.40 9.82
C ARG A 165 -7.44 16.96 9.44
N ALA A 166 -8.08 16.18 10.31
CA ALA A 166 -8.42 14.80 10.04
C ALA A 166 -9.32 14.64 8.80
N ALA A 167 -10.32 15.52 8.66
CA ALA A 167 -11.20 15.54 7.49
C ALA A 167 -10.45 15.88 6.19
N ARG A 168 -9.58 16.89 6.20
CA ARG A 168 -8.76 17.25 5.04
C ARG A 168 -7.78 16.14 4.64
N HIS A 169 -7.15 15.51 5.62
CA HIS A 169 -6.23 14.40 5.39
C HIS A 169 -6.96 13.19 4.82
N TYR A 170 -8.15 12.86 5.36
CA TYR A 170 -9.01 11.82 4.82
C TYR A 170 -9.38 12.09 3.35
N ASP A 171 -9.89 13.29 3.05
CA ASP A 171 -10.30 13.67 1.70
C ASP A 171 -9.13 13.57 0.70
N ALA A 172 -7.96 14.10 1.07
CA ALA A 172 -6.77 14.05 0.22
C ALA A 172 -6.31 12.61 -0.08
N LEU A 173 -6.27 11.75 0.94
CA LEU A 173 -5.86 10.34 0.79
C LEU A 173 -6.86 9.53 -0.02
N MET A 174 -8.16 9.71 0.22
CA MET A 174 -9.19 8.98 -0.51
C MET A 174 -9.26 9.42 -1.97
N ARG A 175 -9.10 10.71 -2.26
CA ARG A 175 -8.99 11.21 -3.65
C ARG A 175 -7.77 10.67 -4.37
N LEU A 176 -6.61 10.63 -3.70
CA LEU A 176 -5.41 10.02 -4.27
C LEU A 176 -5.65 8.54 -4.61
N THR A 177 -6.27 7.81 -3.69
CA THR A 177 -6.62 6.40 -3.89
C THR A 177 -7.59 6.22 -5.07
N GLU A 178 -8.63 7.05 -5.17
CA GLU A 178 -9.58 7.05 -6.30
C GLU A 178 -8.88 7.32 -7.63
N LEU A 179 -8.09 8.36 -7.72
CA LEU A 179 -7.32 8.69 -8.92
C LEU A 179 -6.37 7.54 -9.32
N ALA A 180 -5.75 6.90 -8.35
CA ALA A 180 -4.89 5.75 -8.61
C ALA A 180 -5.68 4.56 -9.15
N THR A 181 -6.83 4.23 -8.56
CA THR A 181 -7.69 3.13 -9.03
C THR A 181 -8.29 3.37 -10.42
N GLU A 182 -8.53 4.64 -10.77
CA GLU A 182 -9.05 4.99 -12.11
C GLU A 182 -7.97 4.92 -13.20
N ARG A 183 -6.71 5.14 -12.86
CA ARG A 183 -5.63 5.35 -13.85
C ARG A 183 -4.60 4.25 -13.91
N LEU A 184 -4.45 3.48 -12.84
CA LEU A 184 -3.45 2.41 -12.77
C LEU A 184 -4.08 1.06 -13.14
N PRO A 185 -3.32 0.16 -13.79
CA PRO A 185 -3.77 -1.19 -14.09
C PRO A 185 -3.70 -2.07 -12.83
N ILE A 186 -4.65 -1.90 -11.93
CA ILE A 186 -4.77 -2.67 -10.68
C ILE A 186 -5.97 -3.63 -10.74
N ASN A 187 -5.84 -4.77 -10.00
CA ASN A 187 -6.83 -5.85 -9.95
C ASN A 187 -7.61 -5.86 -8.63
#